data_5ff08ca551265d9a93101be9bcf952e5
#
_entry.id   5ff08ca551265d9a93101be9bcf952e5
#
_cell.length_a   1.000
_cell.length_b   1.000
_cell.length_c   1.000
_cell.angle_alpha   90.00
_cell.angle_beta   90.00
_cell.angle_gamma   90.00
#
_symmetry.space_group_name_H-M   'P 1'
#
loop_
_entity.id
_entity.type
_entity.pdbx_description
1 polymer ?
#
loop_
_entity_poly.entity_id
_entity_poly.type
_entity_poly.pdbx_seq_one_letter_code
_entity_poly.pdbx_strand_id
1 'polypeptide(L)'
;MTEKNLLADLKFFSDVAPDALERIAQKGEVLALEPEEVLFHFKEPAEHFYGLLKGEVDLSIVFTDKVLKTDIEYEESIQASLVDEEKWLVVDTVYPGQVFGWASLVGPGRRTVTAQCTEASRVIAIAAVDLKTMLEEDHSLGYLIMTKLSNIISNRLKNRTDKLIETWVEAFDVDKI
;
A
#
# COMPACT_ATOMS: atom_id res chain seq x y z
N MET A 1 -3.45 -2.38 26.02
CA MET A 1 -2.11 -2.42 25.39
C MET A 1 -1.77 -0.97 25.04
N THR A 2 -0.65 -0.47 25.50
CA THR A 2 -0.21 0.91 25.21
C THR A 2 0.23 0.98 23.74
N GLU A 3 -0.03 2.10 23.07
CA GLU A 3 0.32 2.35 21.64
C GLU A 3 1.81 2.09 21.34
N LYS A 4 2.68 2.28 22.34
CA LYS A 4 4.11 1.95 22.27
C LYS A 4 4.37 0.48 21.93
N ASN A 5 3.59 -0.46 22.46
CA ASN A 5 3.73 -1.88 22.17
C ASN A 5 3.31 -2.22 20.73
N LEU A 6 2.36 -1.45 20.15
CA LEU A 6 1.86 -1.69 18.80
C LEU A 6 2.90 -1.38 17.72
N LEU A 7 3.71 -0.32 17.90
CA LEU A 7 4.81 -0.01 16.97
C LEU A 7 5.97 -1.01 17.09
N ALA A 8 6.21 -1.55 18.28
CA ALA A 8 7.26 -2.55 18.49
C ALA A 8 6.99 -3.86 17.73
N ASP A 9 5.71 -4.17 17.45
CA ASP A 9 5.32 -5.34 16.65
C ASP A 9 5.60 -5.14 15.15
N LEU A 10 5.81 -3.89 14.71
CA LEU A 10 6.16 -3.57 13.33
C LEU A 10 7.67 -3.71 13.12
N LYS A 11 8.08 -4.66 12.27
CA LYS A 11 9.50 -4.92 11.94
C LYS A 11 10.26 -3.67 11.47
N PHE A 12 9.52 -2.73 10.88
CA PHE A 12 10.06 -1.46 10.41
C PHE A 12 10.68 -0.63 11.55
N PHE A 13 10.14 -0.70 12.74
CA PHE A 13 10.57 0.07 13.90
C PHE A 13 11.48 -0.71 14.88
N SER A 14 11.86 -1.95 14.55
CA SER A 14 12.57 -2.85 15.46
C SER A 14 13.89 -2.28 16.06
N ASP A 15 14.60 -1.43 15.28
CA ASP A 15 15.88 -0.86 15.71
C ASP A 15 15.78 0.61 16.14
N VAL A 16 14.55 1.12 16.26
CA VAL A 16 14.30 2.49 16.74
C VAL A 16 14.47 2.53 18.25
N ALA A 17 15.20 3.54 18.74
CA ALA A 17 15.42 3.74 20.17
C ALA A 17 14.08 3.86 20.91
N PRO A 18 13.96 3.33 22.15
CA PRO A 18 12.68 3.30 22.88
C PRO A 18 12.01 4.68 23.06
N ASP A 19 12.80 5.72 23.28
CA ASP A 19 12.31 7.08 23.46
C ASP A 19 11.74 7.66 22.15
N ALA A 20 12.43 7.42 21.03
CA ALA A 20 11.95 7.83 19.71
C ALA A 20 10.71 7.03 19.31
N LEU A 21 10.68 5.72 19.60
CA LEU A 21 9.51 4.88 19.36
C LEU A 21 8.28 5.35 20.12
N GLU A 22 8.46 5.77 21.38
CA GLU A 22 7.38 6.33 22.20
C GLU A 22 6.84 7.64 21.64
N ARG A 23 7.72 8.54 21.21
CA ARG A 23 7.34 9.80 20.55
C ARG A 23 6.57 9.57 19.26
N ILE A 24 6.98 8.59 18.45
CA ILE A 24 6.26 8.20 17.23
C ILE A 24 4.90 7.60 17.58
N ALA A 25 4.83 6.73 18.59
CA ALA A 25 3.60 6.09 19.03
C ALA A 25 2.54 7.12 19.49
N GLN A 26 2.95 8.18 20.19
CA GLN A 26 2.07 9.27 20.62
C GLN A 26 1.44 10.06 19.45
N LYS A 27 2.00 9.96 18.26
CA LYS A 27 1.50 10.59 17.03
C LYS A 27 0.69 9.64 16.15
N GLY A 28 0.61 8.38 16.55
CA GLY A 28 -0.14 7.34 15.83
C GLY A 28 -1.57 7.24 16.30
N GLU A 29 -2.48 7.04 15.35
CA GLU A 29 -3.89 6.71 15.61
C GLU A 29 -4.16 5.28 15.15
N VAL A 30 -4.86 4.49 15.97
CA VAL A 30 -5.25 3.13 15.61
C VAL A 30 -6.63 3.16 14.98
N LEU A 31 -6.70 2.72 13.73
CA LEU A 31 -7.94 2.60 12.96
C LEU A 31 -8.35 1.13 12.90
N ALA A 32 -9.63 0.87 13.10
CA ALA A 32 -10.26 -0.42 12.83
C ALA A 32 -11.07 -0.30 11.54
N LEU A 33 -10.85 -1.22 10.62
CA LEU A 33 -11.42 -1.21 9.27
C LEU A 33 -12.13 -2.54 9.01
N GLU A 34 -13.27 -2.45 8.36
CA GLU A 34 -14.05 -3.61 7.95
C GLU A 34 -13.51 -4.21 6.63
N PRO A 35 -13.88 -5.48 6.31
CA PRO A 35 -13.60 -6.04 4.99
C PRO A 35 -14.13 -5.14 3.87
N GLU A 36 -13.38 -5.05 2.77
CA GLU A 36 -13.66 -4.21 1.60
C GLU A 36 -13.56 -2.70 1.84
N GLU A 37 -13.30 -2.24 3.06
CA GLU A 37 -13.10 -0.82 3.34
C GLU A 37 -11.80 -0.31 2.69
N VAL A 38 -11.91 0.84 2.02
CA VAL A 38 -10.78 1.50 1.34
C VAL A 38 -10.15 2.52 2.27
N LEU A 39 -8.85 2.35 2.53
CA LEU A 39 -8.09 3.24 3.39
C LEU A 39 -7.66 4.53 2.67
N PHE A 40 -7.32 4.41 1.40
CA PHE A 40 -7.02 5.54 0.51
C PHE A 40 -7.06 5.10 -0.96
N HIS A 41 -7.36 6.06 -1.85
CA HIS A 41 -7.39 5.83 -3.29
C HIS A 41 -6.13 6.29 -4.01
N PHE A 42 -5.90 5.72 -5.19
CA PHE A 42 -4.87 6.16 -6.12
C PHE A 42 -5.01 7.65 -6.44
N LYS A 43 -3.87 8.37 -6.50
CA LYS A 43 -3.76 9.82 -6.71
C LYS A 43 -4.23 10.73 -5.57
N GLU A 44 -4.82 10.23 -4.51
CA GLU A 44 -5.11 11.04 -3.33
C GLU A 44 -3.84 11.61 -2.69
N PRO A 45 -3.93 12.72 -1.93
CA PRO A 45 -2.84 13.22 -1.11
C PRO A 45 -2.36 12.13 -0.14
N ALA A 46 -1.04 11.98 -0.04
CA ALA A 46 -0.44 10.98 0.84
C ALA A 46 -0.11 11.61 2.20
N GLU A 47 -1.10 11.70 3.08
CA GLU A 47 -0.98 12.39 4.37
C GLU A 47 -0.49 11.51 5.52
N HIS A 48 -0.67 10.19 5.43
CA HIS A 48 -0.33 9.26 6.50
C HIS A 48 0.60 8.15 6.03
N PHE A 49 1.46 7.72 6.93
CA PHE A 49 2.23 6.48 6.88
C PHE A 49 1.54 5.44 7.74
N TYR A 50 1.46 4.20 7.30
CA TYR A 50 0.67 3.17 7.96
C TYR A 50 1.49 1.95 8.35
N GLY A 51 1.13 1.33 9.47
CA GLY A 51 1.57 -0.02 9.87
C GLY A 51 0.37 -0.94 10.05
N LEU A 52 0.42 -2.14 9.47
CA LEU A 52 -0.63 -3.14 9.65
C LEU A 52 -0.36 -3.96 10.92
N LEU A 53 -1.30 -3.90 11.85
CA LEU A 53 -1.26 -4.59 13.14
C LEU A 53 -1.97 -5.94 13.09
N LYS A 54 -3.08 -6.00 12.34
CA LYS A 54 -3.90 -7.20 12.15
C LYS A 54 -4.65 -7.10 10.83
N GLY A 55 -4.98 -8.23 10.23
CA GLY A 55 -5.74 -8.30 8.98
C GLY A 55 -4.84 -8.35 7.77
N GLU A 56 -5.41 -7.98 6.63
CA GLU A 56 -4.72 -7.98 5.34
C GLU A 56 -5.19 -6.79 4.49
N VAL A 57 -4.26 -6.15 3.78
CA VAL A 57 -4.53 -4.99 2.93
C VAL A 57 -3.93 -5.20 1.55
N ASP A 58 -4.78 -5.19 0.53
CA ASP A 58 -4.35 -5.21 -0.86
C ASP A 58 -4.01 -3.80 -1.36
N LEU A 59 -2.91 -3.72 -2.07
CA LEU A 59 -2.46 -2.53 -2.78
C LEU A 59 -2.71 -2.72 -4.28
N SER A 60 -3.68 -1.99 -4.83
CA SER A 60 -4.15 -2.19 -6.20
C SER A 60 -3.96 -0.96 -7.08
N ILE A 61 -3.77 -1.19 -8.37
CA ILE A 61 -3.90 -0.18 -9.42
C ILE A 61 -5.26 -0.39 -10.09
N VAL A 62 -6.04 0.68 -10.16
CA VAL A 62 -7.34 0.68 -10.85
C VAL A 62 -7.15 1.26 -12.24
N PHE A 63 -7.63 0.57 -13.24
CA PHE A 63 -7.65 1.04 -14.63
C PHE A 63 -8.99 0.74 -15.29
N THR A 64 -9.36 1.58 -16.24
CA THR A 64 -10.60 1.43 -16.99
C THR A 64 -10.30 0.67 -18.28
N ASP A 65 -10.97 -0.44 -18.49
CA ASP A 65 -10.94 -1.21 -19.73
C ASP A 65 -12.25 -1.01 -20.51
N LYS A 66 -12.14 -0.97 -21.83
CA LYS A 66 -13.32 -0.86 -22.70
C LYS A 66 -13.73 -2.25 -23.14
N VAL A 67 -14.80 -2.75 -22.55
CA VAL A 67 -15.34 -4.08 -22.85
C VAL A 67 -16.55 -3.95 -23.78
N LEU A 68 -16.56 -4.78 -24.82
CA LEU A 68 -17.73 -4.90 -25.69
C LEU A 68 -18.79 -5.74 -24.97
N LYS A 69 -19.87 -5.13 -24.50
CA LYS A 69 -21.04 -5.86 -24.02
C LYS A 69 -22.04 -6.05 -25.17
N THR A 70 -22.41 -7.31 -25.38
CA THR A 70 -23.42 -7.68 -26.37
C THR A 70 -24.70 -7.98 -25.61
N ASP A 71 -25.71 -7.12 -25.71
CA ASP A 71 -27.05 -7.41 -25.22
C ASP A 71 -27.87 -8.02 -26.33
N ILE A 72 -28.42 -9.20 -26.09
CA ILE A 72 -29.34 -9.90 -27.00
C ILE A 72 -30.74 -9.63 -26.45
N GLU A 73 -31.36 -8.53 -26.89
CA GLU A 73 -32.75 -8.24 -26.49
C GLU A 73 -33.80 -9.02 -27.30
N TYR A 74 -33.51 -9.39 -28.55
CA TYR A 74 -34.36 -10.22 -29.42
C TYR A 74 -33.49 -10.94 -30.43
N GLU A 75 -33.97 -12.10 -30.95
CA GLU A 75 -33.24 -12.97 -31.91
C GLU A 75 -32.74 -12.25 -33.18
N GLU A 76 -33.18 -11.01 -33.45
CA GLU A 76 -32.86 -10.30 -34.71
C GLU A 76 -32.04 -8.99 -34.48
N SER A 77 -31.70 -8.60 -33.26
CA SER A 77 -30.89 -7.39 -33.02
C SER A 77 -29.83 -7.59 -31.96
N ILE A 78 -28.59 -7.73 -32.41
CA ILE A 78 -27.40 -7.69 -31.54
C ILE A 78 -26.95 -6.24 -31.45
N GLN A 79 -27.15 -5.60 -30.28
CA GLN A 79 -26.56 -4.30 -30.00
C GLN A 79 -25.26 -4.50 -29.23
N ALA A 80 -24.14 -4.12 -29.87
CA ALA A 80 -22.83 -4.10 -29.22
C ALA A 80 -22.57 -2.69 -28.69
N SER A 81 -22.45 -2.55 -27.37
CA SER A 81 -22.05 -1.29 -26.72
C SER A 81 -20.69 -1.42 -26.06
N LEU A 82 -19.84 -0.40 -26.23
CA LEU A 82 -18.60 -0.28 -25.48
C LEU A 82 -18.94 0.27 -24.09
N VAL A 83 -18.67 -0.52 -23.06
CA VAL A 83 -18.87 -0.11 -21.66
C VAL A 83 -17.50 -0.02 -21.00
N ASP A 84 -17.28 1.07 -20.28
CA ASP A 84 -16.09 1.25 -19.45
C ASP A 84 -16.25 0.37 -18.20
N GLU A 85 -15.32 -0.59 -18.01
CA GLU A 85 -15.27 -1.47 -16.85
C GLU A 85 -14.01 -1.18 -16.04
N GLU A 86 -14.18 -0.89 -14.75
CA GLU A 86 -13.04 -0.73 -13.85
C GLU A 86 -12.46 -2.11 -13.50
N LYS A 87 -11.16 -2.26 -13.73
CA LYS A 87 -10.40 -3.46 -13.35
C LYS A 87 -9.38 -3.12 -12.26
N TRP A 88 -9.33 -3.97 -11.27
CA TRP A 88 -8.42 -3.86 -10.13
C TRP A 88 -7.28 -4.87 -10.28
N LEU A 89 -6.05 -4.37 -10.34
CA LEU A 89 -4.85 -5.20 -10.37
C LEU A 89 -4.14 -5.09 -9.03
N VAL A 90 -4.20 -6.16 -8.23
CA VAL A 90 -3.42 -6.26 -6.98
C VAL A 90 -1.94 -6.35 -7.35
N VAL A 91 -1.18 -5.34 -6.96
CA VAL A 91 0.27 -5.26 -7.22
C VAL A 91 1.12 -5.66 -6.01
N ASP A 92 0.52 -5.67 -4.82
CA ASP A 92 1.16 -6.08 -3.58
C ASP A 92 0.10 -6.33 -2.50
N THR A 93 0.40 -7.18 -1.52
CA THR A 93 -0.44 -7.42 -0.36
C THR A 93 0.38 -7.18 0.90
N VAL A 94 -0.20 -6.47 1.86
CA VAL A 94 0.43 -6.11 3.13
C VAL A 94 -0.10 -7.02 4.22
N TYR A 95 0.83 -7.60 4.99
CA TYR A 95 0.55 -8.51 6.10
C TYR A 95 0.89 -7.86 7.46
N PRO A 96 0.38 -8.41 8.59
CA PRO A 96 0.68 -7.92 9.92
C PRO A 96 2.18 -7.80 10.19
N GLY A 97 2.58 -6.70 10.83
CA GLY A 97 3.99 -6.36 11.08
C GLY A 97 4.68 -5.59 9.95
N GLN A 98 4.01 -5.39 8.83
CA GLN A 98 4.52 -4.62 7.70
C GLN A 98 4.00 -3.18 7.70
N VAL A 99 4.72 -2.30 6.98
CA VAL A 99 4.36 -0.89 6.79
C VAL A 99 4.03 -0.60 5.33
N PHE A 100 3.19 0.41 5.09
CA PHE A 100 2.79 0.83 3.75
C PHE A 100 2.44 2.32 3.71
N GLY A 101 2.09 2.84 2.55
CA GLY A 101 1.76 4.26 2.39
C GLY A 101 2.99 5.19 2.38
N TRP A 102 4.17 4.68 2.05
CA TRP A 102 5.45 5.40 2.04
C TRP A 102 5.51 6.61 1.09
N ALA A 103 4.56 6.74 0.14
CA ALA A 103 4.43 7.94 -0.69
C ALA A 103 4.15 9.21 0.14
N SER A 104 3.76 9.05 1.42
CA SER A 104 3.62 10.14 2.37
C SER A 104 4.96 10.72 2.84
N LEU A 105 6.02 9.90 2.85
CA LEU A 105 7.35 10.28 3.32
C LEU A 105 8.29 10.68 2.17
N VAL A 106 8.15 10.02 1.02
CA VAL A 106 9.01 10.22 -0.16
C VAL A 106 8.19 10.37 -1.43
N GLY A 107 8.75 11.04 -2.44
CA GLY A 107 8.10 11.25 -3.73
C GLY A 107 7.16 12.45 -3.78
N PRO A 108 6.21 12.49 -4.72
CA PRO A 108 5.40 13.66 -5.03
C PRO A 108 4.26 13.92 -4.02
N GLY A 109 4.18 13.16 -2.91
CA GLY A 109 3.14 13.31 -1.89
C GLY A 109 1.73 12.86 -2.35
N ARG A 110 1.66 11.98 -3.36
CA ARG A 110 0.41 11.39 -3.84
C ARG A 110 0.46 9.88 -3.80
N ARG A 111 -0.68 9.25 -3.52
CA ARG A 111 -0.83 7.80 -3.51
C ARG A 111 -0.58 7.20 -4.89
N THR A 112 0.25 6.17 -4.94
CA THR A 112 0.60 5.45 -6.18
C THR A 112 -0.25 4.21 -6.41
N VAL A 113 -1.07 3.84 -5.43
CA VAL A 113 -1.98 2.67 -5.42
C VAL A 113 -3.21 3.02 -4.58
N THR A 114 -4.26 2.23 -4.73
CA THR A 114 -5.40 2.16 -3.79
C THR A 114 -5.11 1.09 -2.75
N ALA A 115 -5.43 1.34 -1.48
CA ALA A 115 -5.30 0.37 -0.39
C ALA A 115 -6.68 -0.03 0.11
N GLN A 116 -7.02 -1.32 0.04
CA GLN A 116 -8.29 -1.88 0.46
C GLN A 116 -8.08 -3.07 1.38
N CYS A 117 -8.85 -3.14 2.46
CA CYS A 117 -8.84 -4.27 3.37
C CYS A 117 -9.54 -5.48 2.75
N THR A 118 -8.90 -6.65 2.77
CA THR A 118 -9.51 -7.92 2.33
C THR A 118 -10.24 -8.62 3.46
N GLU A 119 -9.87 -8.30 4.71
CA GLU A 119 -10.52 -8.77 5.93
C GLU A 119 -10.54 -7.69 7.01
N ALA A 120 -11.24 -7.93 8.11
CA ALA A 120 -11.29 -7.00 9.25
C ALA A 120 -9.88 -6.70 9.77
N SER A 121 -9.45 -5.46 9.60
CA SER A 121 -8.07 -5.03 9.76
C SER A 121 -7.91 -3.97 10.85
N ARG A 122 -6.72 -3.95 11.45
CA ARG A 122 -6.29 -2.87 12.35
C ARG A 122 -4.98 -2.29 11.85
N VAL A 123 -4.97 -0.99 11.63
CA VAL A 123 -3.78 -0.25 11.19
C VAL A 123 -3.45 0.84 12.20
N ILE A 124 -2.16 1.17 12.31
CA ILE A 124 -1.74 2.40 12.94
C ILE A 124 -1.42 3.41 11.83
N ALA A 125 -2.06 4.57 11.88
CA ALA A 125 -1.85 5.69 10.97
C ALA A 125 -1.00 6.74 11.67
N ILE A 126 0.10 7.17 11.05
CA ILE A 126 1.00 8.21 11.56
C ILE A 126 0.98 9.36 10.56
N ALA A 127 0.62 10.55 11.02
CA ALA A 127 0.63 11.73 10.16
C ALA A 127 2.03 11.99 9.60
N ALA A 128 2.13 12.12 8.28
CA ALA A 128 3.41 12.28 7.59
C ALA A 128 4.13 13.57 8.01
N VAL A 129 3.39 14.64 8.30
CA VAL A 129 3.95 15.90 8.74
C VAL A 129 4.66 15.75 10.09
N ASP A 130 4.05 15.06 11.05
CA ASP A 130 4.63 14.82 12.36
C ASP A 130 5.88 13.94 12.25
N LEU A 131 5.77 12.83 11.49
CA LEU A 131 6.91 11.93 11.32
C LEU A 131 8.08 12.63 10.63
N LYS A 132 7.85 13.39 9.55
CA LYS A 132 8.90 14.17 8.88
C LYS A 132 9.59 15.14 9.81
N THR A 133 8.83 15.93 10.60
CA THR A 133 9.39 16.85 11.59
C THR A 133 10.32 16.11 12.56
N MET A 134 9.90 14.96 13.09
CA MET A 134 10.74 14.16 13.99
C MET A 134 12.03 13.66 13.32
N LEU A 135 11.95 13.26 12.03
CA LEU A 135 13.13 12.81 11.27
C LEU A 135 14.10 13.95 10.94
N GLU A 136 13.59 15.17 10.79
CA GLU A 136 14.40 16.39 10.57
C GLU A 136 15.07 16.85 11.86
N GLU A 137 14.39 16.75 13.02
CA GLU A 137 14.95 17.09 14.32
C GLU A 137 16.01 16.08 14.81
N ASP A 138 15.81 14.79 14.51
CA ASP A 138 16.72 13.71 14.87
C ASP A 138 17.29 13.06 13.61
N HIS A 139 18.44 13.52 13.15
CA HIS A 139 19.08 13.02 11.93
C HIS A 139 19.48 11.54 12.02
N SER A 140 19.77 11.02 13.23
CA SER A 140 20.09 9.61 13.40
C SER A 140 18.86 8.74 13.19
N LEU A 141 17.72 9.14 13.74
CA LEU A 141 16.43 8.54 13.50
C LEU A 141 16.05 8.67 12.02
N GLY A 142 16.24 9.86 11.44
CA GLY A 142 15.97 10.13 10.03
C GLY A 142 16.75 9.19 9.11
N TYR A 143 18.05 9.06 9.32
CA TYR A 143 18.90 8.14 8.55
C TYR A 143 18.43 6.68 8.67
N LEU A 144 18.14 6.23 9.90
CA LEU A 144 17.67 4.87 10.14
C LEU A 144 16.35 4.58 9.41
N ILE A 145 15.35 5.44 9.57
CA ILE A 145 14.03 5.29 8.97
C ILE A 145 14.13 5.34 7.44
N MET A 146 14.88 6.28 6.87
CA MET A 146 15.04 6.40 5.42
C MET A 146 15.82 5.22 4.82
N THR A 147 16.81 4.67 5.53
CA THR A 147 17.50 3.47 5.11
C THR A 147 16.57 2.26 5.07
N LYS A 148 15.76 2.05 6.12
CA LYS A 148 14.78 0.97 6.15
C LYS A 148 13.73 1.13 5.06
N LEU A 149 13.26 2.36 4.84
CA LEU A 149 12.29 2.68 3.80
C LEU A 149 12.85 2.38 2.40
N SER A 150 14.10 2.76 2.13
CA SER A 150 14.79 2.47 0.87
C SER A 150 14.88 0.96 0.61
N ASN A 151 15.17 0.16 1.65
CA ASN A 151 15.19 -1.30 1.54
C ASN A 151 13.81 -1.88 1.19
N ILE A 152 12.74 -1.37 1.82
CA ILE A 152 11.35 -1.79 1.50
C ILE A 152 11.02 -1.47 0.05
N ILE A 153 11.31 -0.24 -0.40
CA ILE A 153 11.04 0.21 -1.78
C ILE A 153 11.83 -0.65 -2.77
N SER A 154 13.12 -0.90 -2.50
CA SER A 154 13.97 -1.74 -3.35
C SER A 154 13.43 -3.17 -3.48
N ASN A 155 13.04 -3.78 -2.36
CA ASN A 155 12.46 -5.13 -2.37
C ASN A 155 11.13 -5.18 -3.13
N ARG A 156 10.26 -4.19 -2.95
CA ARG A 156 8.99 -4.11 -3.68
C ARG A 156 9.21 -3.89 -5.18
N LEU A 157 10.17 -3.05 -5.56
CA LEU A 157 10.54 -2.85 -6.96
C LEU A 157 11.02 -4.17 -7.58
N LYS A 158 11.91 -4.88 -6.89
CA LYS A 158 12.40 -6.18 -7.34
C LYS A 158 11.25 -7.17 -7.54
N ASN A 159 10.38 -7.35 -6.53
CA ASN A 159 9.25 -8.28 -6.60
C ASN A 159 8.30 -7.96 -7.76
N ARG A 160 8.02 -6.67 -8.01
CA ARG A 160 7.20 -6.23 -9.14
C ARG A 160 7.86 -6.50 -10.48
N THR A 161 9.18 -6.31 -10.57
CA THR A 161 9.96 -6.61 -11.77
C THR A 161 9.96 -8.12 -12.05
N ASP A 162 10.18 -8.94 -11.01
CA ASP A 162 10.14 -10.39 -11.14
C ASP A 162 8.76 -10.87 -11.63
N LYS A 163 7.67 -10.34 -11.05
CA LYS A 163 6.30 -10.66 -11.47
C LYS A 163 6.01 -10.20 -12.90
N LEU A 164 6.52 -9.03 -13.30
CA LEU A 164 6.39 -8.57 -14.68
C LEU A 164 7.09 -9.52 -15.66
N ILE A 165 8.31 -9.95 -15.34
CA ILE A 165 9.08 -10.90 -16.14
C ILE A 165 8.33 -12.24 -16.24
N GLU A 166 7.79 -12.75 -15.13
CA GLU A 166 6.99 -13.98 -15.11
C GLU A 166 5.77 -13.89 -16.05
N THR A 167 5.02 -12.79 -15.93
CA THR A 167 3.85 -12.53 -16.79
C THR A 167 4.25 -12.45 -18.28
N TRP A 168 5.40 -11.86 -18.58
CA TRP A 168 5.93 -11.77 -19.94
C TRP A 168 6.32 -13.15 -20.49
N VAL A 169 7.01 -13.95 -19.68
CA VAL A 169 7.40 -15.32 -20.05
C VAL A 169 6.17 -16.17 -20.35
N GLU A 170 5.13 -16.09 -19.49
CA GLU A 170 3.87 -16.82 -19.71
C GLU A 170 3.13 -16.35 -20.96
N ALA A 171 3.09 -15.03 -21.21
CA ALA A 171 2.35 -14.45 -22.33
C ALA A 171 2.98 -14.77 -23.71
N PHE A 172 4.30 -14.94 -23.76
CA PHE A 172 5.05 -15.13 -25.01
C PHE A 172 5.67 -16.51 -25.16
N ASP A 173 5.39 -17.45 -24.25
CA ASP A 173 5.92 -18.82 -24.25
C ASP A 173 7.45 -18.88 -24.44
N VAL A 174 8.16 -17.96 -23.74
CA VAL A 174 9.62 -17.81 -23.81
C VAL A 174 10.25 -18.50 -22.61
N ASP A 175 11.21 -19.39 -22.83
CA ASP A 175 11.97 -20.02 -21.75
C ASP A 175 12.82 -18.97 -20.99
N LYS A 176 12.80 -19.04 -19.65
CA LYS A 176 13.73 -18.26 -18.82
C LYS A 176 15.16 -18.68 -19.11
N ILE A 177 15.99 -17.74 -19.50
CA ILE A 177 17.45 -17.91 -19.66
C ILE A 177 18.11 -17.89 -18.28
#